data_fffc8644bead2eab60cf583c860d69fd
#
_entry.id   fffc8644bead2eab60cf583c860d69fd
#
_cell.length_a   1.000
_cell.length_b   1.000
_cell.length_c   1.000
_cell.angle_alpha   90.00
_cell.angle_beta   90.00
_cell.angle_gamma   90.00
#
_symmetry.space_group_name_H-M   'P 1'
#
loop_
_entity.id
_entity.type
_entity.pdbx_description
1 polymer ?
#
loop_
_entity_poly.entity_id
_entity_poly.type
_entity_poly.pdbx_seq_one_letter_code
_entity_poly.pdbx_strand_id
1 'polypeptide(L)'
;MVIRARAAGVNFADTLMIQGKYQEKPAFPFAAGLEAAGEIVAVGQGVTHLKVGQRVLAALDHGGYAELVKARASDSFAIPDAMDFVTAAGFPTTYGTAHGALVWRAGLKAGETLVVHGAAGGVGLATVEVGKAMGAHVIGTAGGADKIAVARAHGADAV
;
A
#
# COMPACT_ATOMS: atom_id res chain seq x y z
N MET A 1 16.71 5.32 -7.76
CA MET A 1 17.50 4.31 -7.03
C MET A 1 17.14 2.91 -7.48
N VAL A 2 17.93 1.89 -7.10
CA VAL A 2 17.68 0.48 -7.38
C VAL A 2 17.55 -0.26 -6.06
N ILE A 3 16.48 -1.06 -5.93
CA ILE A 3 16.16 -1.87 -4.76
C ILE A 3 16.30 -3.34 -5.17
N ARG A 4 17.03 -4.14 -4.38
CA ARG A 4 16.94 -5.59 -4.45
C ARG A 4 15.69 -6.00 -3.71
N ALA A 5 14.65 -6.40 -4.45
CA ALA A 5 13.36 -6.78 -3.88
C ALA A 5 13.50 -8.04 -3.02
N ARG A 6 12.83 -8.03 -1.87
CA ARG A 6 12.66 -9.15 -0.95
C ARG A 6 11.21 -9.61 -0.92
N ALA A 7 10.29 -8.68 -1.20
CA ALA A 7 8.86 -8.93 -1.35
C ALA A 7 8.24 -7.87 -2.27
N ALA A 8 7.14 -8.22 -2.93
CA ALA A 8 6.30 -7.31 -3.71
C ALA A 8 4.83 -7.56 -3.35
N GLY A 9 4.05 -6.50 -3.20
CA GLY A 9 2.61 -6.60 -2.99
C GLY A 9 1.87 -6.96 -4.28
N VAL A 10 0.79 -7.71 -4.16
CA VAL A 10 -0.09 -8.07 -5.28
C VAL A 10 -1.41 -7.33 -5.12
N ASN A 11 -1.73 -6.50 -6.09
CA ASN A 11 -2.91 -5.64 -6.07
C ASN A 11 -3.89 -6.01 -7.20
N PHE A 12 -5.19 -5.78 -6.99
CA PHE A 12 -6.19 -5.96 -8.05
C PHE A 12 -5.88 -5.11 -9.29
N ALA A 13 -5.30 -3.92 -9.09
CA ALA A 13 -4.88 -3.04 -10.16
C ALA A 13 -3.83 -3.67 -11.09
N ASP A 14 -2.93 -4.51 -10.57
CA ASP A 14 -1.95 -5.25 -11.38
C ASP A 14 -2.66 -6.18 -12.39
N THR A 15 -3.74 -6.85 -11.96
CA THR A 15 -4.53 -7.71 -12.84
C THR A 15 -5.23 -6.94 -13.97
N LEU A 16 -5.64 -5.72 -13.69
CA LEU A 16 -6.22 -4.83 -14.71
C LEU A 16 -5.14 -4.27 -15.65
N MET A 17 -3.96 -3.97 -15.13
CA MET A 17 -2.84 -3.43 -15.90
C MET A 17 -2.35 -4.42 -16.95
N ILE A 18 -2.13 -5.70 -16.59
CA ILE A 18 -1.71 -6.74 -17.54
C ILE A 18 -2.78 -7.06 -18.60
N GLN A 19 -4.05 -6.77 -18.31
CA GLN A 19 -5.17 -6.88 -19.27
C GLN A 19 -5.36 -5.62 -20.13
N GLY A 20 -4.55 -4.56 -19.93
CA GLY A 20 -4.73 -3.27 -20.60
C GLY A 20 -6.00 -2.50 -20.20
N LYS A 21 -6.63 -2.88 -19.07
CA LYS A 21 -7.87 -2.28 -18.55
C LYS A 21 -7.66 -1.25 -17.44
N TYR A 22 -6.42 -1.12 -16.96
CA TYR A 22 -6.08 -0.10 -15.98
C TYR A 22 -5.89 1.26 -16.65
N GLN A 23 -6.03 2.35 -15.90
CA GLN A 23 -5.86 3.71 -16.42
C GLN A 23 -4.43 3.98 -16.90
N GLU A 24 -3.43 3.44 -16.19
CA GLU A 24 -2.03 3.47 -16.61
C GLU A 24 -1.74 2.28 -17.53
N LYS A 25 -1.16 2.55 -18.70
CA LYS A 25 -0.85 1.56 -19.74
C LYS A 25 0.61 1.64 -20.12
N PRO A 26 1.51 0.97 -19.37
CA PRO A 26 2.93 0.94 -19.71
C PRO A 26 3.17 0.34 -21.09
N ALA A 27 4.19 0.84 -21.80
CA ALA A 27 4.61 0.26 -23.07
C ALA A 27 5.22 -1.13 -22.85
N PHE A 28 4.92 -2.07 -23.75
CA PHE A 28 5.53 -3.41 -23.73
C PHE A 28 6.99 -3.40 -24.22
N PRO A 29 7.88 -4.25 -23.64
CA PRO A 29 7.64 -5.13 -22.51
C PRO A 29 7.70 -4.38 -21.17
N PHE A 30 6.87 -4.77 -20.18
CA PHE A 30 6.94 -4.24 -18.82
C PHE A 30 6.71 -5.35 -17.78
N ALA A 31 7.23 -5.16 -16.58
CA ALA A 31 6.84 -5.94 -15.41
C ALA A 31 5.73 -5.21 -14.66
N ALA A 32 4.71 -5.93 -14.18
CA ALA A 32 3.70 -5.37 -13.29
C ALA A 32 4.25 -5.19 -11.86
N GLY A 33 3.41 -4.83 -10.91
CA GLY A 33 3.74 -4.62 -9.50
C GLY A 33 3.83 -3.14 -9.15
N LEU A 34 2.88 -2.68 -8.34
CA LEU A 34 2.75 -1.29 -7.91
C LEU A 34 3.52 -0.97 -6.63
N GLU A 35 4.12 -1.98 -6.00
CA GLU A 35 4.84 -1.81 -4.74
C GLU A 35 5.85 -2.93 -4.51
N ALA A 36 6.92 -2.62 -3.81
CA ALA A 36 7.93 -3.58 -3.39
C ALA A 36 8.63 -3.11 -2.12
N ALA A 37 9.22 -4.07 -1.39
CA ALA A 37 10.11 -3.79 -0.28
C ALA A 37 11.41 -4.59 -0.43
N GLY A 38 12.51 -4.01 0.03
CA GLY A 38 13.83 -4.62 -0.09
C GLY A 38 14.94 -3.72 0.40
N GLU A 39 16.14 -3.97 -0.10
CA GLU A 39 17.36 -3.24 0.27
C GLU A 39 17.86 -2.41 -0.90
N ILE A 40 18.23 -1.17 -0.65
CA ILE A 40 18.83 -0.29 -1.67
C ILE A 40 20.20 -0.85 -2.06
N VAL A 41 20.41 -1.10 -3.35
CA VAL A 41 21.70 -1.53 -3.90
C VAL A 41 22.40 -0.45 -4.70
N ALA A 42 21.66 0.58 -5.15
CA ALA A 42 22.25 1.76 -5.79
C ALA A 42 21.34 2.99 -5.61
N VAL A 43 21.96 4.16 -5.48
CA VAL A 43 21.27 5.46 -5.44
C VAL A 43 21.73 6.30 -6.62
N GLY A 44 20.83 7.14 -7.15
CA GLY A 44 21.16 8.09 -8.21
C GLY A 44 21.80 9.36 -7.63
N GLN A 45 22.34 10.18 -8.52
CA GLN A 45 22.85 11.49 -8.17
C GLN A 45 21.75 12.37 -7.54
N GLY A 46 22.08 13.08 -6.47
CA GLY A 46 21.14 13.97 -5.76
C GLY A 46 20.24 13.30 -4.72
N VAL A 47 20.27 11.97 -4.57
CA VAL A 47 19.56 11.29 -3.48
C VAL A 47 20.38 11.42 -2.19
N THR A 48 19.86 12.19 -1.21
CA THR A 48 20.56 12.51 0.04
C THR A 48 19.93 11.89 1.28
N HIS A 49 18.65 11.53 1.21
CA HIS A 49 17.86 11.04 2.35
C HIS A 49 17.79 9.51 2.46
N LEU A 50 18.27 8.78 1.44
CA LEU A 50 18.35 7.32 1.41
C LEU A 50 19.76 6.89 1.01
N LYS A 51 20.22 5.72 1.48
CA LYS A 51 21.58 5.20 1.22
C LYS A 51 21.57 3.71 0.87
N VAL A 52 22.63 3.27 0.20
CA VAL A 52 22.87 1.84 -0.09
C VAL A 52 22.89 1.02 1.20
N GLY A 53 22.28 -0.16 1.15
CA GLY A 53 22.11 -1.08 2.29
C GLY A 53 20.89 -0.78 3.16
N GLN A 54 20.19 0.34 2.94
CA GLN A 54 19.01 0.70 3.73
C GLN A 54 17.80 -0.15 3.31
N ARG A 55 17.04 -0.60 4.30
CA ARG A 55 15.77 -1.30 4.13
C ARG A 55 14.66 -0.29 3.81
N VAL A 56 13.92 -0.54 2.74
CA VAL A 56 12.89 0.39 2.25
C VAL A 56 11.66 -0.34 1.74
N LEU A 57 10.53 0.37 1.74
CA LEU A 57 9.39 0.11 0.88
C LEU A 57 9.33 1.18 -0.22
N ALA A 58 8.72 0.86 -1.35
CA ALA A 58 8.53 1.79 -2.45
C ALA A 58 7.15 1.63 -3.09
N ALA A 59 6.49 2.76 -3.35
CA ALA A 59 5.35 2.84 -4.26
C ALA A 59 5.88 3.02 -5.69
N LEU A 60 5.25 2.34 -6.65
CA LEU A 60 5.71 2.25 -8.02
C LEU A 60 4.55 2.50 -8.99
N ASP A 61 4.87 3.02 -10.18
CA ASP A 61 3.90 3.06 -11.28
C ASP A 61 3.71 1.65 -11.88
N HIS A 62 4.80 0.86 -11.96
CA HIS A 62 4.89 -0.54 -12.36
C HIS A 62 6.31 -1.06 -12.07
N GLY A 63 6.58 -2.33 -12.32
CA GLY A 63 7.95 -2.90 -12.26
C GLY A 63 8.31 -3.53 -10.92
N GLY A 64 7.36 -3.69 -9.99
CA GLY A 64 7.59 -4.30 -8.68
C GLY A 64 7.89 -5.81 -8.73
N TYR A 65 7.43 -6.52 -9.77
CA TYR A 65 7.66 -7.96 -9.93
C TYR A 65 8.99 -8.23 -10.62
N ALA A 66 10.06 -7.82 -9.99
CA ALA A 66 11.43 -8.00 -10.46
C ALA A 66 12.38 -8.17 -9.28
N GLU A 67 13.51 -8.85 -9.50
CA GLU A 67 14.58 -9.01 -8.50
C GLU A 67 15.25 -7.67 -8.16
N LEU A 68 15.39 -6.81 -9.17
CA LEU A 68 15.94 -5.46 -9.06
C LEU A 68 14.88 -4.46 -9.53
N VAL A 69 14.40 -3.66 -8.61
CA VAL A 69 13.32 -2.69 -8.82
C VAL A 69 13.91 -1.29 -8.95
N LYS A 70 13.57 -0.58 -10.03
CA LYS A 70 13.87 0.84 -10.17
C LYS A 70 12.77 1.65 -9.51
N ALA A 71 13.12 2.46 -8.49
CA ALA A 71 12.18 3.30 -7.76
C ALA A 71 12.63 4.77 -7.72
N ARG A 72 11.67 5.68 -7.62
CA ARG A 72 11.95 7.08 -7.30
C ARG A 72 12.26 7.18 -5.79
N ALA A 73 13.26 7.97 -5.44
CA ALA A 73 13.59 8.18 -4.04
C ALA A 73 12.49 8.93 -3.28
N SER A 74 11.72 9.80 -3.95
CA SER A 74 10.56 10.50 -3.40
C SER A 74 9.42 9.58 -2.97
N ASP A 75 9.29 8.42 -3.62
CA ASP A 75 8.20 7.48 -3.44
C ASP A 75 8.66 6.22 -2.66
N SER A 76 9.79 6.38 -1.96
CA SER A 76 10.44 5.30 -1.22
C SER A 76 10.76 5.74 0.20
N PHE A 77 10.49 4.86 1.15
CA PHE A 77 10.55 5.18 2.58
C PHE A 77 11.34 4.11 3.33
N ALA A 78 12.20 4.55 4.25
CA ALA A 78 12.89 3.65 5.16
C ALA A 78 11.86 2.92 6.05
N ILE A 79 12.07 1.62 6.25
CA ILE A 79 11.23 0.82 7.13
C ILE A 79 11.94 0.56 8.46
N PRO A 80 11.20 0.51 9.60
CA PRO A 80 11.75 0.13 10.90
C PRO A 80 12.36 -1.27 10.86
N ASP A 81 13.38 -1.52 11.70
CA ASP A 81 14.01 -2.84 11.79
C ASP A 81 13.04 -3.96 12.19
N ALA A 82 12.04 -3.63 13.00
CA ALA A 82 11.00 -4.57 13.42
C ALA A 82 10.00 -4.93 12.31
N MET A 83 9.89 -4.16 11.23
CA MET A 83 8.99 -4.44 10.12
C MET A 83 9.65 -5.41 9.15
N ASP A 84 9.04 -6.56 8.89
CA ASP A 84 9.50 -7.49 7.87
C ASP A 84 9.18 -6.99 6.45
N PHE A 85 9.85 -7.56 5.44
CA PHE A 85 9.69 -7.13 4.05
C PHE A 85 8.34 -7.50 3.45
N VAL A 86 7.68 -8.56 3.94
CA VAL A 86 6.36 -8.97 3.42
C VAL A 86 5.31 -7.95 3.86
N THR A 87 5.30 -7.59 5.14
CA THR A 87 4.46 -6.53 5.68
C THR A 87 4.73 -5.19 4.99
N ALA A 88 6.01 -4.83 4.83
CA ALA A 88 6.41 -3.59 4.19
C ALA A 88 5.98 -3.51 2.71
N ALA A 89 6.03 -4.63 1.98
CA ALA A 89 5.66 -4.66 0.56
C ALA A 89 4.17 -4.46 0.30
N GLY A 90 3.29 -4.88 1.22
CA GLY A 90 1.84 -4.69 1.08
C GLY A 90 1.31 -3.36 1.65
N PHE A 91 2.20 -2.53 2.17
CA PHE A 91 1.83 -1.30 2.87
C PHE A 91 1.55 -0.10 1.96
N PRO A 92 2.38 0.22 0.94
CA PRO A 92 2.26 1.47 0.19
C PRO A 92 0.91 1.67 -0.48
N THR A 93 0.43 0.70 -1.22
CA THR A 93 -0.80 0.82 -2.01
C THR A 93 -2.04 0.89 -1.13
N THR A 94 -2.15 0.02 -0.12
CA THR A 94 -3.35 -0.08 0.71
C THR A 94 -3.43 1.05 1.74
N TYR A 95 -2.39 1.23 2.55
CA TYR A 95 -2.38 2.27 3.59
C TYR A 95 -2.16 3.67 3.01
N GLY A 96 -1.36 3.81 1.95
CA GLY A 96 -1.21 5.08 1.23
C GLY A 96 -2.53 5.56 0.64
N THR A 97 -3.31 4.67 0.04
CA THR A 97 -4.64 4.97 -0.49
C THR A 97 -5.61 5.34 0.64
N ALA A 98 -5.67 4.53 1.71
CA ALA A 98 -6.54 4.81 2.85
C ALA A 98 -6.21 6.16 3.51
N HIS A 99 -4.93 6.42 3.79
CA HIS A 99 -4.47 7.67 4.38
C HIS A 99 -4.79 8.88 3.49
N GLY A 100 -4.48 8.79 2.19
CA GLY A 100 -4.79 9.86 1.23
C GLY A 100 -6.29 10.16 1.15
N ALA A 101 -7.12 9.13 1.14
CA ALA A 101 -8.58 9.28 1.13
C ALA A 101 -9.11 9.94 2.42
N LEU A 102 -8.68 9.46 3.59
CA LEU A 102 -9.20 9.92 4.87
C LEU A 102 -8.64 11.28 5.29
N VAL A 103 -7.33 11.49 5.14
CA VAL A 103 -6.66 12.71 5.62
C VAL A 103 -6.78 13.85 4.61
N TRP A 104 -6.39 13.60 3.34
CA TRP A 104 -6.29 14.69 2.37
C TRP A 104 -7.59 14.99 1.65
N ARG A 105 -8.43 13.98 1.39
CA ARG A 105 -9.66 14.15 0.63
C ARG A 105 -10.88 14.36 1.53
N ALA A 106 -11.08 13.49 2.53
CA ALA A 106 -12.21 13.58 3.43
C ALA A 106 -11.98 14.55 4.61
N GLY A 107 -10.73 14.75 5.02
CA GLY A 107 -10.40 15.57 6.19
C GLY A 107 -10.99 15.01 7.49
N LEU A 108 -11.04 13.65 7.60
CA LEU A 108 -11.65 12.93 8.71
C LEU A 108 -11.16 13.43 10.07
N LYS A 109 -12.07 13.64 11.00
CA LYS A 109 -11.79 14.08 12.36
C LYS A 109 -12.15 13.01 13.40
N ALA A 110 -11.45 13.03 14.52
CA ALA A 110 -11.80 12.18 15.64
C ALA A 110 -13.26 12.40 16.08
N GLY A 111 -13.96 11.32 16.41
CA GLY A 111 -15.38 11.32 16.80
C GLY A 111 -16.36 11.28 15.63
N GLU A 112 -15.92 11.44 14.39
CA GLU A 112 -16.80 11.29 13.23
C GLU A 112 -17.13 9.82 12.95
N THR A 113 -18.21 9.57 12.22
CA THR A 113 -18.57 8.23 11.75
C THR A 113 -18.07 8.03 10.33
N LEU A 114 -17.25 7.01 10.14
CA LEU A 114 -16.69 6.59 8.86
C LEU A 114 -17.40 5.32 8.37
N VAL A 115 -18.00 5.38 7.16
CA VAL A 115 -18.56 4.19 6.50
C VAL A 115 -17.57 3.68 5.47
N VAL A 116 -17.18 2.40 5.58
CA VAL A 116 -16.22 1.74 4.69
C VAL A 116 -16.92 0.65 3.89
N HIS A 117 -17.09 0.86 2.58
CA HIS A 117 -17.60 -0.17 1.69
C HIS A 117 -16.50 -1.17 1.30
N GLY A 118 -16.84 -2.47 1.27
CA GLY A 118 -15.88 -3.52 0.98
C GLY A 118 -14.78 -3.63 2.05
N ALA A 119 -15.17 -3.47 3.32
CA ALA A 119 -14.29 -3.35 4.48
C ALA A 119 -13.33 -4.53 4.71
N ALA A 120 -13.58 -5.69 4.08
CA ALA A 120 -12.70 -6.86 4.14
C ALA A 120 -11.71 -6.97 2.97
N GLY A 121 -11.68 -6.01 2.05
CA GLY A 121 -10.65 -5.93 1.00
C GLY A 121 -9.39 -5.21 1.49
N GLY A 122 -8.27 -5.30 0.75
CA GLY A 122 -7.00 -4.72 1.18
C GLY A 122 -7.10 -3.23 1.57
N VAL A 123 -7.58 -2.36 0.67
CA VAL A 123 -7.80 -0.94 0.97
C VAL A 123 -8.88 -0.76 2.04
N GLY A 124 -9.93 -1.62 2.05
CA GLY A 124 -10.99 -1.57 3.04
C GLY A 124 -10.47 -1.80 4.46
N LEU A 125 -9.66 -2.85 4.67
CA LEU A 125 -9.04 -3.15 5.98
C LEU A 125 -8.10 -2.02 6.42
N ALA A 126 -7.23 -1.55 5.53
CA ALA A 126 -6.37 -0.40 5.82
C ALA A 126 -7.19 0.85 6.19
N THR A 127 -8.32 1.08 5.51
CA THR A 127 -9.22 2.21 5.80
C THR A 127 -9.88 2.07 7.18
N VAL A 128 -10.31 0.85 7.56
CA VAL A 128 -10.82 0.55 8.91
C VAL A 128 -9.76 0.88 9.96
N GLU A 129 -8.56 0.34 9.83
CA GLU A 129 -7.47 0.52 10.80
C GLU A 129 -7.03 1.98 10.91
N VAL A 130 -6.82 2.67 9.78
CA VAL A 130 -6.45 4.10 9.77
C VAL A 130 -7.58 4.95 10.38
N GLY A 131 -8.85 4.69 10.02
CA GLY A 131 -9.99 5.38 10.60
C GLY A 131 -10.08 5.20 12.12
N LYS A 132 -9.86 3.98 12.62
CA LYS A 132 -9.78 3.72 14.07
C LYS A 132 -8.61 4.44 14.72
N ALA A 133 -7.43 4.42 14.11
CA ALA A 133 -6.26 5.14 14.62
C ALA A 133 -6.49 6.67 14.67
N MET A 134 -7.32 7.21 13.77
CA MET A 134 -7.72 8.62 13.77
C MET A 134 -8.84 8.94 14.78
N GLY A 135 -9.38 7.94 15.50
CA GLY A 135 -10.43 8.12 16.51
C GLY A 135 -11.85 8.17 15.94
N ALA A 136 -12.08 7.66 14.74
CA ALA A 136 -13.41 7.58 14.15
C ALA A 136 -14.22 6.40 14.71
N HIS A 137 -15.55 6.49 14.63
CA HIS A 137 -16.46 5.37 14.75
C HIS A 137 -16.61 4.72 13.37
N VAL A 138 -16.15 3.47 13.20
CA VAL A 138 -16.05 2.84 11.89
C VAL A 138 -17.14 1.80 11.67
N ILE A 139 -17.94 2.00 10.61
CA ILE A 139 -18.97 1.08 10.15
C ILE A 139 -18.50 0.48 8.84
N GLY A 140 -18.29 -0.85 8.80
CA GLY A 140 -17.91 -1.58 7.59
C GLY A 140 -19.10 -2.14 6.85
N THR A 141 -18.97 -2.39 5.55
CA THR A 141 -19.87 -3.28 4.80
C THR A 141 -19.06 -4.42 4.18
N ALA A 142 -19.53 -5.65 4.30
CA ALA A 142 -18.87 -6.82 3.75
C ALA A 142 -19.90 -7.90 3.38
N GLY A 143 -19.61 -8.70 2.36
CA GLY A 143 -20.48 -9.81 1.91
C GLY A 143 -20.09 -11.12 2.59
N GLY A 144 -21.00 -11.66 3.42
CA GLY A 144 -20.86 -12.96 4.06
C GLY A 144 -20.14 -12.95 5.42
N ALA A 145 -20.40 -13.96 6.23
CA ALA A 145 -20.01 -14.03 7.64
C ALA A 145 -18.49 -13.95 7.84
N ASP A 146 -17.71 -14.63 7.00
CA ASP A 146 -16.25 -14.65 7.12
C ASP A 146 -15.64 -13.25 6.92
N LYS A 147 -16.12 -12.52 5.90
CA LYS A 147 -15.66 -11.16 5.62
C LYS A 147 -16.08 -10.17 6.70
N ILE A 148 -17.27 -10.35 7.27
CA ILE A 148 -17.74 -9.57 8.42
C ILE A 148 -16.82 -9.80 9.62
N ALA A 149 -16.46 -11.05 9.91
CA ALA A 149 -15.55 -11.40 10.99
C ALA A 149 -14.16 -10.75 10.82
N VAL A 150 -13.62 -10.78 9.58
CA VAL A 150 -12.34 -10.13 9.27
C VAL A 150 -12.40 -8.62 9.50
N ALA A 151 -13.42 -7.93 8.99
CA ALA A 151 -13.54 -6.48 9.17
C ALA A 151 -13.66 -6.09 10.67
N ARG A 152 -14.39 -6.87 11.46
CA ARG A 152 -14.48 -6.68 12.92
C ARG A 152 -13.15 -6.91 13.62
N ALA A 153 -12.41 -7.95 13.25
CA ALA A 153 -11.10 -8.25 13.82
C ALA A 153 -10.08 -7.13 13.57
N HIS A 154 -10.24 -6.36 12.48
CA HIS A 154 -9.44 -5.18 12.16
C HIS A 154 -9.97 -3.87 12.77
N GLY A 155 -11.00 -3.93 13.60
CA GLY A 155 -11.42 -2.81 14.44
C GLY A 155 -12.69 -2.08 13.99
N ALA A 156 -13.45 -2.60 13.00
CA ALA A 156 -14.75 -2.02 12.68
C ALA A 156 -15.72 -2.15 13.87
N ASP A 157 -16.33 -1.05 14.29
CA ASP A 157 -17.26 -1.00 15.43
C ASP A 157 -18.59 -1.70 15.08
N ALA A 158 -18.99 -1.60 13.80
CA ALA A 158 -20.16 -2.30 13.23
C ALA A 158 -19.86 -2.79 11.81
N VAL A 159 -20.48 -3.90 11.38
CA VAL A 159 -20.40 -4.44 10.02
C VAL A 159 -21.73 -5.09 9.67
#